data_4fb9d600ef50115cf2defb57ddaca3bd
#
_entry.id   4fb9d600ef50115cf2defb57ddaca3bd
#
_cell.length_a   1.000
_cell.length_b   1.000
_cell.length_c   1.000
_cell.angle_alpha   90.00
_cell.angle_beta   90.00
_cell.angle_gamma   90.00
#
_symmetry.space_group_name_H-M   'P 1'
#
loop_
_entity.id
_entity.type
_entity.pdbx_description
1 polymer ?
#
loop_
_entity_poly.entity_id
_entity_poly.type
_entity_poly.pdbx_seq_one_letter_code
_entity_poly.pdbx_strand_id
1 'polypeptide(L)'
;MHMKKATNITLATLAAALLASSCIKEADPYEIATEDQVTLETLIEGIPASLVQAGSAGYAEKGQAWDFALPAIHIATESMTGDVAIGGNIGYDWFAQWGTNEALGADYAVGALTWDNYYAWIMAANNVIKQIDASDFATLDATQKSYLGFAYAYRAMFYLDLVRLYEFKENNYTEAPGVLGLGVPIVLPETTEAEAKNNPRAKVDDIYDQVIFPDLDKAEELLSGFTAPDKYTISPALVYGLKARAWLERGTAKNDAEAYVSAAEYARLAINASGCTPLTQEQWEDPSNGFNSAMSNNAWIWG
;
A
#
# COMPACT_ATOMS: atom_id res chain seq x y z
N MET A 1 -42.04 40.42 -50.50
CA MET A 1 -41.50 40.39 -49.13
C MET A 1 -41.60 39.04 -48.44
N HIS A 2 -42.29 38.06 -49.03
CA HIS A 2 -42.47 36.72 -48.45
C HIS A 2 -41.34 35.70 -48.76
N MET A 3 -40.60 35.84 -49.88
CA MET A 3 -39.54 34.88 -50.28
C MET A 3 -38.25 34.95 -49.40
N LYS A 4 -37.86 36.13 -48.91
CA LYS A 4 -36.70 36.32 -48.05
C LYS A 4 -36.87 35.70 -46.66
N LYS A 5 -38.10 35.57 -46.15
CA LYS A 5 -38.37 34.95 -44.82
C LYS A 5 -38.29 33.42 -44.88
N ALA A 6 -38.72 32.82 -45.99
CA ALA A 6 -38.63 31.35 -46.13
C ALA A 6 -37.18 30.85 -46.24
N THR A 7 -36.32 31.57 -46.99
CA THR A 7 -34.88 31.21 -47.12
C THR A 7 -34.10 31.30 -45.83
N ASN A 8 -34.44 32.30 -44.97
CA ASN A 8 -33.76 32.45 -43.68
C ASN A 8 -34.19 31.35 -42.68
N ILE A 9 -35.42 30.87 -42.73
CA ILE A 9 -35.90 29.79 -41.87
C ILE A 9 -35.25 28.44 -42.29
N THR A 10 -35.11 28.18 -43.60
CA THR A 10 -34.47 26.98 -44.11
C THR A 10 -32.96 26.96 -43.80
N LEU A 11 -32.29 28.12 -43.81
CA LEU A 11 -30.88 28.21 -43.45
C LEU A 11 -30.65 28.03 -41.93
N ALA A 12 -31.55 28.55 -41.10
CA ALA A 12 -31.49 28.38 -39.65
C ALA A 12 -31.77 26.93 -39.21
N THR A 13 -32.70 26.22 -39.86
CA THR A 13 -32.95 24.80 -39.60
C THR A 13 -31.83 23.92 -40.07
N LEU A 14 -31.15 24.22 -41.16
CA LEU A 14 -29.99 23.48 -41.67
C LEU A 14 -28.77 23.68 -40.72
N ALA A 15 -28.56 24.89 -40.20
CA ALA A 15 -27.52 25.18 -39.22
C ALA A 15 -27.77 24.50 -37.84
N ALA A 16 -29.04 24.45 -37.43
CA ALA A 16 -29.41 23.73 -36.18
C ALA A 16 -29.26 22.20 -36.31
N ALA A 17 -29.52 21.63 -37.52
CA ALA A 17 -29.31 20.21 -37.78
C ALA A 17 -27.82 19.83 -37.84
N LEU A 18 -26.95 20.73 -38.32
CA LEU A 18 -25.50 20.53 -38.30
C LEU A 18 -24.90 20.64 -36.91
N LEU A 19 -25.48 21.39 -36.02
CA LEU A 19 -25.04 21.48 -34.61
C LEU A 19 -25.52 20.27 -33.77
N ALA A 20 -26.60 19.60 -34.17
CA ALA A 20 -27.11 18.41 -33.49
C ALA A 20 -26.40 17.12 -33.92
N SER A 21 -25.58 17.14 -34.97
CA SER A 21 -24.82 15.96 -35.46
C SER A 21 -23.38 15.95 -34.97
N SER A 22 -22.99 16.86 -34.09
CA SER A 22 -21.76 16.74 -33.32
C SER A 22 -21.96 15.68 -32.21
N CYS A 23 -22.12 14.42 -32.61
CA CYS A 23 -21.73 13.31 -31.75
C CYS A 23 -20.23 13.45 -31.58
N ILE A 24 -19.79 14.05 -30.51
CA ILE A 24 -18.46 13.81 -29.96
C ILE A 24 -18.49 12.30 -29.67
N LYS A 25 -17.92 11.49 -30.56
CA LYS A 25 -17.44 10.19 -30.12
C LYS A 25 -16.50 10.50 -28.99
N GLU A 26 -16.83 10.08 -27.79
CA GLU A 26 -15.84 9.98 -26.73
C GLU A 26 -14.67 9.25 -27.36
N ALA A 27 -13.57 9.96 -27.60
CA ALA A 27 -12.32 9.32 -27.93
C ALA A 27 -11.94 8.57 -26.67
N ASP A 28 -11.76 7.25 -26.78
CA ASP A 28 -11.18 6.46 -25.71
C ASP A 28 -9.92 7.20 -25.27
N PRO A 29 -9.78 7.51 -23.99
CA PRO A 29 -8.60 8.22 -23.52
C PRO A 29 -7.39 7.33 -23.82
N TYR A 30 -6.51 7.78 -24.70
CA TYR A 30 -5.32 7.06 -25.17
C TYR A 30 -4.34 6.69 -24.04
N GLU A 31 -4.57 7.18 -22.83
CA GLU A 31 -3.68 7.05 -21.68
C GLU A 31 -4.32 6.32 -20.49
N ILE A 32 -5.58 5.92 -20.57
CA ILE A 32 -6.27 5.22 -19.48
C ILE A 32 -6.76 3.88 -20.03
N ALA A 33 -6.23 2.78 -19.49
CA ALA A 33 -6.73 1.44 -19.83
C ALA A 33 -8.21 1.34 -19.43
N THR A 34 -9.05 0.89 -20.37
CA THR A 34 -10.45 0.59 -20.06
C THR A 34 -10.54 -0.67 -19.19
N GLU A 35 -11.64 -0.84 -18.46
CA GLU A 35 -11.81 -1.94 -17.51
C GLU A 35 -11.59 -3.33 -18.14
N ASP A 36 -11.90 -3.49 -19.43
CA ASP A 36 -11.68 -4.69 -20.22
C ASP A 36 -10.23 -4.89 -20.71
N GLN A 37 -9.39 -3.86 -20.60
CA GLN A 37 -7.97 -3.90 -20.97
C GLN A 37 -7.06 -4.19 -19.76
N VAL A 38 -7.58 -4.10 -18.53
CA VAL A 38 -6.82 -4.33 -17.31
C VAL A 38 -6.74 -5.83 -17.03
N THR A 39 -5.58 -6.41 -17.26
CA THR A 39 -5.33 -7.82 -16.94
C THR A 39 -5.02 -7.99 -15.45
N LEU A 40 -5.22 -9.20 -14.92
CA LEU A 40 -4.84 -9.54 -13.57
C LEU A 40 -3.34 -9.31 -13.30
N GLU A 41 -2.50 -9.60 -14.30
CA GLU A 41 -1.06 -9.32 -14.27
C GLU A 41 -0.78 -7.82 -14.10
N THR A 42 -1.44 -6.97 -14.88
CA THR A 42 -1.31 -5.51 -14.76
C THR A 42 -1.71 -5.01 -13.39
N LEU A 43 -2.76 -5.57 -12.80
CA LEU A 43 -3.21 -5.19 -11.45
C LEU A 43 -2.18 -5.56 -10.39
N ILE A 44 -1.65 -6.77 -10.43
CA ILE A 44 -0.70 -7.23 -9.41
C ILE A 44 0.66 -6.53 -9.53
N GLU A 45 1.14 -6.28 -10.74
CA GLU A 45 2.38 -5.54 -10.99
C GLU A 45 2.25 -4.04 -10.65
N GLY A 46 1.04 -3.49 -10.76
CA GLY A 46 0.74 -2.12 -10.35
C GLY A 46 0.96 -1.86 -8.86
N ILE A 47 0.83 -2.87 -8.00
CA ILE A 47 1.01 -2.69 -6.56
C ILE A 47 2.47 -2.29 -6.24
N PRO A 48 3.51 -3.11 -6.53
CA PRO A 48 4.89 -2.71 -6.24
C PRO A 48 5.32 -1.46 -6.99
N ALA A 49 4.85 -1.22 -8.22
CA ALA A 49 5.15 -0.02 -8.96
C ALA A 49 4.63 1.25 -8.25
N SER A 50 3.44 1.19 -7.66
CA SER A 50 2.86 2.32 -6.92
C SER A 50 3.55 2.62 -5.59
N LEU A 51 4.25 1.64 -5.00
CA LEU A 51 4.99 1.83 -3.74
C LEU A 51 6.19 2.80 -3.87
N VAL A 52 6.66 3.04 -5.09
CA VAL A 52 7.81 3.92 -5.37
C VAL A 52 7.45 5.08 -6.30
N GLN A 53 6.17 5.27 -6.60
CA GLN A 53 5.72 6.30 -7.53
C GLN A 53 5.65 7.67 -6.86
N ALA A 54 6.43 8.63 -7.35
CA ALA A 54 6.38 10.01 -6.88
C ALA A 54 5.04 10.67 -7.21
N GLY A 55 4.51 11.47 -6.28
CA GLY A 55 3.27 12.22 -6.46
C GLY A 55 2.00 11.35 -6.41
N SER A 56 2.08 10.13 -5.90
CA SER A 56 0.96 9.16 -5.91
C SER A 56 -0.23 9.60 -5.04
N ALA A 57 -0.01 10.40 -4.01
CA ALA A 57 -1.08 10.88 -3.13
C ALA A 57 -1.84 12.11 -3.65
N GLY A 58 -1.49 12.62 -4.82
CA GLY A 58 -2.24 13.70 -5.47
C GLY A 58 -2.17 15.07 -4.80
N TYR A 59 -1.22 15.29 -3.86
CA TYR A 59 -1.08 16.56 -3.14
C TYR A 59 -0.49 17.70 -3.96
N ALA A 60 0.11 17.39 -5.11
CA ALA A 60 0.58 18.39 -6.04
C ALA A 60 0.52 17.85 -7.47
N GLU A 61 0.30 18.75 -8.44
CA GLU A 61 0.39 18.42 -9.86
C GLU A 61 1.76 17.86 -10.27
N LYS A 62 2.77 18.09 -9.44
CA LYS A 62 4.11 17.53 -9.57
C LYS A 62 4.56 16.99 -8.22
N GLY A 63 5.12 15.79 -8.20
CA GLY A 63 5.65 15.18 -6.99
C GLY A 63 6.59 16.12 -6.23
N GLN A 64 6.43 16.16 -4.93
CA GLN A 64 7.30 16.91 -4.04
C GLN A 64 8.51 16.06 -3.65
N ALA A 65 9.57 16.69 -3.17
CA ALA A 65 10.76 15.98 -2.68
C ALA A 65 10.47 15.01 -1.50
N TRP A 66 9.34 15.17 -0.86
CA TRP A 66 8.85 14.35 0.25
C TRP A 66 7.66 13.45 -0.12
N ASP A 67 7.18 13.47 -1.38
CA ASP A 67 6.07 12.67 -1.89
C ASP A 67 6.58 11.68 -2.94
N PHE A 68 7.25 10.62 -2.47
CA PHE A 68 7.70 9.50 -3.28
C PHE A 68 7.32 8.16 -2.64
N ALA A 69 6.08 8.09 -2.17
CA ALA A 69 5.37 6.91 -1.69
C ALA A 69 6.04 6.23 -0.48
N LEU A 70 6.17 4.91 -0.45
CA LEU A 70 6.63 4.15 0.70
C LEU A 70 8.02 4.55 1.21
N PRO A 71 9.04 4.79 0.37
CA PRO A 71 10.34 5.28 0.85
C PRO A 71 10.26 6.62 1.57
N ALA A 72 9.39 7.54 1.13
CA ALA A 72 9.18 8.82 1.82
C ALA A 72 8.57 8.63 3.21
N ILE A 73 7.58 7.75 3.32
CA ILE A 73 6.94 7.39 4.60
C ILE A 73 7.97 6.79 5.55
N HIS A 74 8.83 5.89 5.07
CA HIS A 74 9.89 5.28 5.86
C HIS A 74 10.90 6.33 6.34
N ILE A 75 11.39 7.22 5.46
CA ILE A 75 12.31 8.29 5.87
C ILE A 75 11.65 9.22 6.90
N ALA A 76 10.38 9.60 6.70
CA ALA A 76 9.65 10.43 7.65
C ALA A 76 9.54 9.76 9.02
N THR A 77 9.16 8.49 9.08
CA THR A 77 9.02 7.75 10.34
C THR A 77 10.36 7.51 11.04
N GLU A 78 11.41 7.15 10.30
CA GLU A 78 12.78 7.00 10.85
C GLU A 78 13.33 8.34 11.36
N SER A 79 12.98 9.46 10.71
CA SER A 79 13.33 10.80 11.18
C SER A 79 12.76 11.12 12.57
N MET A 80 11.60 10.54 12.90
CA MET A 80 10.91 10.76 14.19
C MET A 80 11.47 9.90 15.32
N THR A 81 12.22 8.83 15.01
CA THR A 81 12.77 7.91 16.02
C THR A 81 14.09 8.38 16.62
N GLY A 82 14.81 9.24 15.92
CA GLY A 82 16.17 9.64 16.27
C GLY A 82 17.27 8.74 15.72
N ASP A 83 16.91 7.70 14.95
CA ASP A 83 17.89 6.83 14.27
C ASP A 83 18.50 7.51 13.05
N VAL A 84 17.77 8.46 12.47
CA VAL A 84 18.25 9.34 11.39
C VAL A 84 18.59 10.71 11.96
N ALA A 85 19.86 11.10 11.87
CA ALA A 85 20.31 12.44 12.23
C ALA A 85 19.96 13.42 11.13
N ILE A 86 19.01 14.31 11.38
CA ILE A 86 18.66 15.40 10.47
C ILE A 86 19.38 16.66 10.92
N GLY A 87 20.13 17.29 10.01
CA GLY A 87 20.78 18.57 10.25
C GLY A 87 19.75 19.66 10.57
N GLY A 88 20.18 20.73 11.26
CA GLY A 88 19.27 21.82 11.64
C GLY A 88 18.50 22.38 10.45
N ASN A 89 17.29 22.85 10.71
CA ASN A 89 16.37 23.38 9.71
C ASN A 89 17.02 24.45 8.83
N ILE A 90 17.39 24.05 7.62
CA ILE A 90 18.00 24.94 6.63
C ILE A 90 16.96 25.19 5.52
N GLY A 91 16.08 26.16 5.74
CA GLY A 91 15.05 26.51 4.79
C GLY A 91 13.80 25.63 4.87
N TYR A 92 13.25 25.28 3.72
CA TYR A 92 11.97 24.55 3.64
C TYR A 92 12.24 23.03 3.63
N ASP A 93 12.46 22.47 4.81
CA ASP A 93 12.77 21.05 5.01
C ASP A 93 11.73 20.37 5.90
N TRP A 94 10.84 19.60 5.27
CA TRP A 94 9.79 18.87 5.97
C TRP A 94 10.31 17.73 6.84
N PHE A 95 11.37 17.03 6.40
CA PHE A 95 11.96 15.95 7.20
C PHE A 95 12.57 16.48 8.51
N ALA A 96 13.16 17.68 8.48
CA ALA A 96 13.65 18.32 9.70
C ALA A 96 12.51 18.67 10.67
N GLN A 97 11.35 19.12 10.17
CA GLN A 97 10.15 19.38 10.99
C GLN A 97 9.58 18.08 11.57
N TRP A 98 9.49 17.03 10.77
CA TRP A 98 9.02 15.72 11.26
C TRP A 98 9.99 15.11 12.28
N GLY A 99 11.30 15.26 12.09
CA GLY A 99 12.32 14.84 13.04
C GLY A 99 12.22 15.53 14.41
N THR A 100 11.62 16.72 14.47
CA THR A 100 11.29 17.41 15.74
C THR A 100 9.85 17.14 16.20
N ASN A 101 9.13 16.21 15.56
CA ASN A 101 7.72 15.91 15.82
C ASN A 101 6.79 17.12 15.61
N GLU A 102 7.17 18.02 14.72
CA GLU A 102 6.33 19.14 14.28
C GLU A 102 5.55 18.77 13.02
N ALA A 103 4.53 19.54 12.68
CA ALA A 103 3.75 19.39 11.44
C ALA A 103 3.12 17.99 11.23
N LEU A 104 2.66 17.34 12.31
CA LEU A 104 2.04 15.99 12.29
C LEU A 104 0.52 16.02 12.45
N GLY A 105 -0.07 17.19 12.74
CA GLY A 105 -1.52 17.32 12.93
C GLY A 105 -2.33 17.16 11.66
N ALA A 106 -3.66 17.19 11.82
CA ALA A 106 -4.64 16.96 10.74
C ALA A 106 -4.53 17.95 9.56
N ASP A 107 -3.96 19.13 9.80
CA ASP A 107 -3.78 20.16 8.78
C ASP A 107 -2.49 20.00 7.95
N TYR A 108 -1.71 18.96 8.23
CA TYR A 108 -0.42 18.74 7.60
C TYR A 108 -0.40 17.51 6.67
N ALA A 109 0.40 17.61 5.62
CA ALA A 109 0.41 16.65 4.53
C ALA A 109 0.85 15.24 4.92
N VAL A 110 1.79 15.08 5.86
CA VAL A 110 2.39 13.77 6.14
C VAL A 110 1.39 12.71 6.62
N GLY A 111 0.46 13.10 7.49
CA GLY A 111 -0.57 12.18 7.98
C GLY A 111 -1.54 11.78 6.86
N ALA A 112 -2.01 12.76 6.10
CA ALA A 112 -2.93 12.53 5.00
C ALA A 112 -2.27 11.77 3.84
N LEU A 113 -1.04 12.13 3.44
CA LEU A 113 -0.24 11.43 2.44
C LEU A 113 -0.08 9.96 2.77
N THR A 114 0.29 9.65 4.01
CA THR A 114 0.45 8.28 4.48
C THR A 114 -0.87 7.51 4.40
N TRP A 115 -1.95 8.10 4.90
CA TRP A 115 -3.28 7.51 4.85
C TRP A 115 -3.72 7.21 3.42
N ASP A 116 -3.65 8.19 2.53
CA ASP A 116 -4.13 8.08 1.16
C ASP A 116 -3.34 7.03 0.36
N ASN A 117 -2.02 7.01 0.51
CA ASN A 117 -1.19 6.00 -0.13
C ASN A 117 -1.54 4.58 0.34
N TYR A 118 -1.58 4.33 1.64
CA TYR A 118 -1.90 2.99 2.14
C TYR A 118 -3.30 2.52 1.73
N TYR A 119 -4.30 3.40 1.75
CA TYR A 119 -5.64 3.01 1.29
C TYR A 119 -5.72 2.82 -0.23
N ALA A 120 -4.97 3.57 -1.02
CA ALA A 120 -4.84 3.31 -2.46
C ALA A 120 -4.21 1.92 -2.72
N TRP A 121 -3.17 1.56 -1.98
CA TRP A 121 -2.54 0.23 -2.09
C TRP A 121 -3.44 -0.90 -1.59
N ILE A 122 -4.19 -0.69 -0.51
CA ILE A 122 -5.22 -1.64 -0.04
C ILE A 122 -6.28 -1.85 -1.12
N MET A 123 -6.75 -0.77 -1.77
CA MET A 123 -7.71 -0.88 -2.87
C MET A 123 -7.13 -1.63 -4.07
N ALA A 124 -5.86 -1.42 -4.41
CA ALA A 124 -5.18 -2.17 -5.46
C ALA A 124 -5.14 -3.68 -5.13
N ALA A 125 -4.79 -4.04 -3.91
CA ALA A 125 -4.82 -5.43 -3.46
C ALA A 125 -6.25 -6.02 -3.46
N ASN A 126 -7.25 -5.25 -3.00
CA ASN A 126 -8.66 -5.65 -3.03
C ASN A 126 -9.17 -5.91 -4.46
N ASN A 127 -8.72 -5.11 -5.43
CA ASN A 127 -9.10 -5.30 -6.83
C ASN A 127 -8.57 -6.63 -7.40
N VAL A 128 -7.35 -7.05 -7.05
CA VAL A 128 -6.83 -8.37 -7.41
C VAL A 128 -7.65 -9.47 -6.75
N ILE A 129 -7.89 -9.37 -5.44
CA ILE A 129 -8.64 -10.37 -4.68
C ILE A 129 -10.06 -10.54 -5.23
N LYS A 130 -10.70 -9.44 -5.62
CA LYS A 130 -12.06 -9.45 -6.18
C LYS A 130 -12.15 -10.15 -7.53
N GLN A 131 -11.09 -10.11 -8.35
CA GLN A 131 -11.09 -10.70 -9.69
C GLN A 131 -10.86 -12.22 -9.70
N ILE A 132 -10.38 -12.78 -8.59
CA ILE A 132 -10.10 -14.21 -8.49
C ILE A 132 -11.16 -14.84 -7.59
N ASP A 133 -11.88 -15.83 -8.12
CA ASP A 133 -12.80 -16.63 -7.29
C ASP A 133 -12.00 -17.50 -6.31
N ALA A 134 -11.93 -17.02 -5.08
CA ALA A 134 -11.20 -17.64 -3.97
C ALA A 134 -12.05 -18.57 -3.12
N SER A 135 -13.22 -19.02 -3.60
CA SER A 135 -14.09 -19.93 -2.86
C SER A 135 -13.46 -21.32 -2.65
N ASP A 136 -12.61 -21.75 -3.59
CA ASP A 136 -11.84 -23.00 -3.48
C ASP A 136 -10.45 -22.83 -4.14
N PHE A 137 -9.42 -22.72 -3.33
CA PHE A 137 -8.02 -22.58 -3.81
C PHE A 137 -7.53 -23.79 -4.62
N ALA A 138 -8.14 -24.95 -4.48
CA ALA A 138 -7.78 -26.12 -5.27
C ALA A 138 -8.11 -25.97 -6.76
N THR A 139 -9.08 -25.12 -7.10
CA THR A 139 -9.51 -24.87 -8.49
C THR A 139 -8.61 -23.86 -9.22
N LEU A 140 -7.79 -23.11 -8.51
CA LEU A 140 -6.93 -22.08 -9.06
C LEU A 140 -5.69 -22.69 -9.73
N ASP A 141 -5.29 -22.12 -10.87
CA ASP A 141 -4.00 -22.42 -11.48
C ASP A 141 -2.83 -21.78 -10.67
N ALA A 142 -1.59 -22.13 -11.06
CA ALA A 142 -0.40 -21.67 -10.33
C ALA A 142 -0.23 -20.13 -10.38
N THR A 143 -0.59 -19.49 -11.48
CA THR A 143 -0.52 -18.05 -11.65
C THR A 143 -1.56 -17.35 -10.79
N GLN A 144 -2.79 -17.81 -10.82
CA GLN A 144 -3.87 -17.27 -9.98
C GLN A 144 -3.53 -17.42 -8.49
N LYS A 145 -2.98 -18.57 -8.07
CA LYS A 145 -2.52 -18.79 -6.68
C LYS A 145 -1.45 -17.79 -6.29
N SER A 146 -0.43 -17.59 -7.13
CA SER A 146 0.63 -16.65 -6.81
C SER A 146 0.12 -15.21 -6.72
N TYR A 147 -0.68 -14.76 -7.67
CA TYR A 147 -1.22 -13.40 -7.68
C TYR A 147 -2.15 -13.13 -6.49
N LEU A 148 -3.01 -14.09 -6.16
CA LEU A 148 -3.87 -13.99 -4.99
C LEU A 148 -3.07 -13.99 -3.68
N GLY A 149 -2.04 -14.84 -3.60
CA GLY A 149 -1.12 -14.88 -2.46
C GLY A 149 -0.35 -13.57 -2.28
N PHE A 150 0.10 -12.95 -3.36
CA PHE A 150 0.73 -11.63 -3.32
C PHE A 150 -0.23 -10.55 -2.84
N ALA A 151 -1.45 -10.52 -3.37
CA ALA A 151 -2.44 -9.53 -2.98
C ALA A 151 -2.81 -9.61 -1.48
N TYR A 152 -2.97 -10.82 -0.95
CA TYR A 152 -3.19 -11.01 0.49
C TYR A 152 -1.97 -10.58 1.31
N ALA A 153 -0.75 -10.93 0.92
CA ALA A 153 0.46 -10.53 1.62
C ALA A 153 0.64 -9.01 1.64
N TYR A 154 0.41 -8.33 0.50
CA TYR A 154 0.44 -6.88 0.42
C TYR A 154 -0.61 -6.24 1.32
N ARG A 155 -1.86 -6.70 1.26
CA ARG A 155 -2.93 -6.12 2.09
C ARG A 155 -2.64 -6.28 3.58
N ALA A 156 -2.19 -7.44 4.01
CA ALA A 156 -1.77 -7.66 5.38
C ALA A 156 -0.62 -6.75 5.81
N MET A 157 0.39 -6.57 4.96
CA MET A 157 1.52 -5.67 5.21
C MET A 157 1.03 -4.22 5.38
N PHE A 158 0.15 -3.75 4.51
CA PHE A 158 -0.38 -2.39 4.57
C PHE A 158 -1.21 -2.15 5.84
N TYR A 159 -2.04 -3.11 6.23
CA TYR A 159 -2.78 -2.99 7.50
C TYR A 159 -1.88 -3.07 8.72
N LEU A 160 -0.84 -3.90 8.70
CA LEU A 160 0.13 -3.99 9.79
C LEU A 160 0.86 -2.65 9.99
N ASP A 161 1.28 -2.00 8.90
CA ASP A 161 1.92 -0.69 8.98
C ASP A 161 0.93 0.40 9.42
N LEU A 162 -0.30 0.41 8.90
CA LEU A 162 -1.35 1.35 9.31
C LEU A 162 -1.68 1.25 10.81
N VAL A 163 -1.79 0.03 11.34
CA VAL A 163 -2.01 -0.16 12.79
C VAL A 163 -0.87 0.45 13.59
N ARG A 164 0.38 0.19 13.20
CA ARG A 164 1.56 0.74 13.89
C ARG A 164 1.62 2.27 13.84
N LEU A 165 1.18 2.89 12.75
CA LEU A 165 1.22 4.33 12.55
C LEU A 165 0.04 5.07 13.18
N TYR A 166 -1.14 4.47 13.21
CA TYR A 166 -2.38 5.15 13.57
C TYR A 166 -3.06 4.63 14.85
N GLU A 167 -2.57 3.54 15.47
CA GLU A 167 -3.06 3.15 16.77
C GLU A 167 -2.69 4.20 17.83
N PHE A 168 -3.70 4.73 18.51
CA PHE A 168 -3.44 5.57 19.67
C PHE A 168 -3.21 4.68 20.89
N LYS A 169 -1.95 4.67 21.38
CA LYS A 169 -1.55 3.91 22.58
C LYS A 169 -1.60 4.80 23.80
N GLU A 170 -1.94 4.22 24.94
CA GLU A 170 -1.87 4.91 26.22
C GLU A 170 -0.45 5.45 26.48
N ASN A 171 -0.37 6.70 26.89
CA ASN A 171 0.89 7.35 27.22
C ASN A 171 0.70 8.38 28.35
N ASN A 172 1.80 8.88 28.89
CA ASN A 172 1.78 9.81 30.03
C ASN A 172 1.52 11.28 29.65
N TYR A 173 1.32 11.58 28.37
CA TYR A 173 1.27 12.95 27.86
C TYR A 173 -0.09 13.35 27.32
N THR A 174 -0.92 12.38 26.93
CA THR A 174 -2.18 12.63 26.23
C THR A 174 -3.30 11.78 26.80
N GLU A 175 -4.37 12.43 27.23
CA GLU A 175 -5.61 11.77 27.63
C GLU A 175 -6.58 11.71 26.44
N ALA A 176 -6.77 10.53 25.87
CA ALA A 176 -7.70 10.32 24.76
C ALA A 176 -8.43 8.96 24.87
N PRO A 177 -9.18 8.73 25.97
CA PRO A 177 -9.77 7.42 26.25
C PRO A 177 -10.74 6.94 25.16
N GLY A 178 -11.37 7.85 24.42
CA GLY A 178 -12.31 7.51 23.37
C GLY A 178 -11.68 6.92 22.10
N VAL A 179 -10.35 6.95 21.97
CA VAL A 179 -9.62 6.43 20.79
C VAL A 179 -8.61 5.33 21.12
N LEU A 180 -8.46 5.00 22.41
CA LEU A 180 -7.55 3.93 22.84
C LEU A 180 -7.94 2.59 22.21
N GLY A 181 -6.96 1.90 21.63
CA GLY A 181 -7.13 0.60 20.96
C GLY A 181 -7.90 0.66 19.64
N LEU A 182 -8.16 1.87 19.11
CA LEU A 182 -8.67 2.04 17.76
C LEU A 182 -7.50 2.15 16.78
N GLY A 183 -7.57 1.34 15.72
CA GLY A 183 -6.68 1.38 14.58
C GLY A 183 -7.24 2.24 13.45
N VAL A 184 -7.51 1.62 12.32
CA VAL A 184 -7.99 2.26 11.08
C VAL A 184 -9.26 1.54 10.58
N PRO A 185 -10.07 2.13 9.68
CA PRO A 185 -11.20 1.44 9.06
C PRO A 185 -10.76 0.19 8.28
N ILE A 186 -11.54 -0.87 8.35
CA ILE A 186 -11.36 -2.07 7.51
C ILE A 186 -12.11 -1.87 6.20
N VAL A 187 -11.40 -1.98 5.07
CA VAL A 187 -11.95 -1.90 3.71
C VAL A 187 -11.62 -3.18 2.98
N LEU A 188 -12.63 -3.95 2.63
CA LEU A 188 -12.54 -5.25 1.97
C LEU A 188 -13.03 -5.15 0.51
N PRO A 189 -12.81 -6.17 -0.33
CA PRO A 189 -13.22 -6.14 -1.75
C PRO A 189 -14.71 -5.87 -1.98
N GLU A 190 -15.56 -6.26 -1.04
CA GLU A 190 -17.00 -6.08 -1.06
C GLU A 190 -17.48 -4.75 -0.47
N THR A 191 -16.59 -3.98 0.18
CA THR A 191 -16.97 -2.69 0.80
C THR A 191 -17.39 -1.70 -0.28
N THR A 192 -18.63 -1.27 -0.22
CA THR A 192 -19.19 -0.27 -1.14
C THR A 192 -18.72 1.15 -0.79
N GLU A 193 -18.79 2.08 -1.75
CA GLU A 193 -18.47 3.48 -1.51
C GLU A 193 -19.33 4.11 -0.39
N ALA A 194 -20.60 3.71 -0.29
CA ALA A 194 -21.51 4.21 0.75
C ALA A 194 -21.08 3.72 2.14
N GLU A 195 -20.67 2.47 2.25
CA GLU A 195 -20.12 1.91 3.49
C GLU A 195 -18.78 2.54 3.84
N ALA A 196 -17.89 2.73 2.86
CA ALA A 196 -16.58 3.34 3.08
C ALA A 196 -16.69 4.77 3.63
N LYS A 197 -17.66 5.57 3.18
CA LYS A 197 -17.91 6.94 3.67
C LYS A 197 -18.30 7.01 5.15
N ASN A 198 -18.87 5.94 5.69
CA ASN A 198 -19.35 5.87 7.07
C ASN A 198 -18.60 4.78 7.88
N ASN A 199 -17.44 4.37 7.42
CA ASN A 199 -16.66 3.31 8.02
C ASN A 199 -15.84 3.85 9.21
N PRO A 200 -16.19 3.54 10.46
CA PRO A 200 -15.45 4.02 11.62
C PRO A 200 -14.11 3.30 11.74
N ARG A 201 -13.23 3.85 12.54
CA ARG A 201 -11.99 3.16 12.95
C ARG A 201 -12.34 1.85 13.66
N ALA A 202 -11.79 0.75 13.19
CA ALA A 202 -11.94 -0.56 13.83
C ALA A 202 -11.03 -0.68 15.05
N LYS A 203 -11.34 -1.59 15.95
CA LYS A 203 -10.42 -1.97 17.01
C LYS A 203 -9.17 -2.62 16.40
N VAL A 204 -8.03 -2.40 16.99
CA VAL A 204 -6.77 -3.02 16.55
C VAL A 204 -6.89 -4.55 16.56
N ASP A 205 -7.52 -5.14 17.57
CA ASP A 205 -7.74 -6.58 17.64
C ASP A 205 -8.56 -7.08 16.45
N ASP A 206 -9.63 -6.37 16.06
CA ASP A 206 -10.46 -6.75 14.91
C ASP A 206 -9.66 -6.69 13.60
N ILE A 207 -8.73 -5.73 13.45
CA ILE A 207 -7.89 -5.64 12.24
C ILE A 207 -6.94 -6.84 12.15
N TYR A 208 -6.34 -7.25 13.27
CA TYR A 208 -5.50 -8.45 13.31
C TYR A 208 -6.30 -9.72 13.02
N ASP A 209 -7.47 -9.86 13.64
CA ASP A 209 -8.27 -11.10 13.58
C ASP A 209 -9.04 -11.24 12.27
N GLN A 210 -9.44 -10.14 11.62
CA GLN A 210 -10.24 -10.17 10.39
C GLN A 210 -9.40 -9.98 9.12
N VAL A 211 -8.23 -9.33 9.20
CA VAL A 211 -7.43 -9.00 8.02
C VAL A 211 -6.00 -9.53 8.13
N ILE A 212 -5.20 -9.06 9.09
CA ILE A 212 -3.76 -9.30 9.08
C ILE A 212 -3.43 -10.80 9.13
N PHE A 213 -3.91 -11.52 10.15
CA PHE A 213 -3.61 -12.94 10.27
C PHE A 213 -4.31 -13.79 9.20
N PRO A 214 -5.62 -13.62 8.93
CA PRO A 214 -6.27 -14.39 7.87
C PRO A 214 -5.64 -14.19 6.48
N ASP A 215 -5.21 -12.99 6.14
CA ASP A 215 -4.55 -12.73 4.87
C ASP A 215 -3.16 -13.36 4.80
N LEU A 216 -2.37 -13.29 5.88
CA LEU A 216 -1.07 -13.94 5.96
C LEU A 216 -1.18 -15.46 5.92
N ASP A 217 -2.22 -16.04 6.51
CA ASP A 217 -2.49 -17.48 6.46
C ASP A 217 -2.84 -17.94 5.04
N LYS A 218 -3.69 -17.19 4.34
CA LYS A 218 -4.01 -17.44 2.93
C LYS A 218 -2.79 -17.26 2.03
N ALA A 219 -1.99 -16.23 2.26
CA ALA A 219 -0.77 -16.01 1.49
C ALA A 219 0.23 -17.16 1.68
N GLU A 220 0.39 -17.67 2.91
CA GLU A 220 1.25 -18.83 3.21
C GLU A 220 0.76 -20.08 2.47
N GLU A 221 -0.54 -20.37 2.50
CA GLU A 221 -1.14 -21.51 1.81
C GLU A 221 -0.95 -21.41 0.29
N LEU A 222 -1.33 -20.27 -0.29
CA LEU A 222 -1.31 -20.03 -1.74
C LEU A 222 0.10 -20.02 -2.32
N LEU A 223 1.08 -19.55 -1.57
CA LEU A 223 2.48 -19.49 -1.98
C LEU A 223 3.29 -20.72 -1.53
N SER A 224 2.64 -21.76 -0.98
CA SER A 224 3.32 -22.99 -0.62
C SER A 224 3.99 -23.61 -1.85
N GLY A 225 5.32 -23.78 -1.78
CA GLY A 225 6.14 -24.29 -2.89
C GLY A 225 6.42 -23.27 -4.01
N PHE A 226 5.96 -22.03 -3.89
CA PHE A 226 6.30 -20.99 -4.85
C PHE A 226 7.76 -20.56 -4.71
N THR A 227 8.44 -20.38 -5.85
CA THR A 227 9.81 -19.85 -5.90
C THR A 227 9.77 -18.48 -6.57
N ALA A 228 10.11 -17.42 -5.82
CA ALA A 228 10.18 -16.08 -6.36
C ALA A 228 11.31 -15.97 -7.39
N PRO A 229 11.05 -15.37 -8.56
CA PRO A 229 12.04 -15.23 -9.64
C PRO A 229 13.15 -14.22 -9.27
N ASP A 230 12.86 -13.30 -8.38
CA ASP A 230 13.75 -12.22 -7.95
C ASP A 230 13.41 -11.76 -6.53
N LYS A 231 14.13 -10.75 -6.05
CA LYS A 231 13.94 -10.18 -4.70
C LYS A 231 12.84 -9.12 -4.61
N TYR A 232 12.25 -8.72 -5.70
CA TYR A 232 11.11 -7.79 -5.72
C TYR A 232 9.78 -8.53 -5.62
N THR A 233 9.78 -9.82 -5.96
CA THR A 233 8.59 -10.67 -5.91
C THR A 233 8.36 -11.19 -4.49
N ILE A 234 7.12 -11.15 -4.03
CA ILE A 234 6.75 -11.72 -2.73
C ILE A 234 7.07 -13.22 -2.72
N SER A 235 7.82 -13.65 -1.71
CA SER A 235 8.22 -15.02 -1.50
C SER A 235 7.58 -15.62 -0.23
N PRO A 236 7.53 -16.94 -0.09
CA PRO A 236 7.17 -17.57 1.20
C PRO A 236 8.00 -17.06 2.37
N ALA A 237 9.29 -16.78 2.16
CA ALA A 237 10.17 -16.23 3.19
C ALA A 237 9.72 -14.84 3.65
N LEU A 238 9.25 -13.97 2.73
CA LEU A 238 8.70 -12.69 3.10
C LEU A 238 7.39 -12.84 3.88
N VAL A 239 6.50 -13.76 3.47
CA VAL A 239 5.25 -14.01 4.21
C VAL A 239 5.54 -14.45 5.64
N TYR A 240 6.50 -15.35 5.84
CA TYR A 240 6.93 -15.73 7.19
C TYR A 240 7.51 -14.55 7.97
N GLY A 241 8.29 -13.68 7.31
CA GLY A 241 8.80 -12.45 7.92
C GLY A 241 7.68 -11.50 8.37
N LEU A 242 6.64 -11.34 7.56
CA LEU A 242 5.45 -10.54 7.91
C LEU A 242 4.68 -11.17 9.08
N LYS A 243 4.50 -12.48 9.11
CA LYS A 243 3.91 -13.19 10.25
C LYS A 243 4.73 -13.01 11.52
N ALA A 244 6.04 -13.12 11.42
CA ALA A 244 6.93 -12.88 12.56
C ALA A 244 6.75 -11.47 13.14
N ARG A 245 6.69 -10.45 12.26
CA ARG A 245 6.43 -9.06 12.67
C ARG A 245 5.04 -8.91 13.32
N ALA A 246 4.01 -9.46 12.71
CA ALA A 246 2.64 -9.38 13.22
C ALA A 246 2.52 -10.02 14.63
N TRP A 247 3.10 -11.21 14.83
CA TRP A 247 3.12 -11.85 16.13
C TRP A 247 3.96 -11.09 17.16
N LEU A 248 5.10 -10.51 16.76
CA LEU A 248 5.93 -9.69 17.64
C LEU A 248 5.18 -8.45 18.14
N GLU A 249 4.50 -7.74 17.23
CA GLU A 249 3.69 -6.57 17.59
C GLU A 249 2.54 -6.95 18.54
N ARG A 250 1.85 -8.06 18.26
CA ARG A 250 0.79 -8.58 19.17
C ARG A 250 1.36 -8.96 20.52
N GLY A 251 2.48 -9.67 20.55
CA GLY A 251 3.15 -10.03 21.79
C GLY A 251 3.52 -8.80 22.63
N THR A 252 4.03 -7.77 21.98
CA THR A 252 4.40 -6.51 22.63
C THR A 252 3.16 -5.76 23.15
N ALA A 253 2.12 -5.64 22.34
CA ALA A 253 0.91 -4.92 22.71
C ALA A 253 0.12 -5.58 23.84
N LYS A 254 0.13 -6.91 23.92
CA LYS A 254 -0.62 -7.69 24.91
C LYS A 254 0.22 -8.25 26.04
N ASN A 255 1.54 -8.09 25.99
CA ASN A 255 2.51 -8.76 26.87
C ASN A 255 2.30 -10.29 26.86
N ASP A 256 2.15 -10.87 25.66
CA ASP A 256 1.79 -12.26 25.44
C ASP A 256 3.03 -13.09 25.11
N ALA A 257 3.38 -14.01 26.01
CA ALA A 257 4.55 -14.88 25.85
C ALA A 257 4.38 -15.87 24.67
N GLU A 258 3.17 -16.36 24.40
CA GLU A 258 2.93 -17.32 23.31
C GLU A 258 3.06 -16.64 21.95
N ALA A 259 2.64 -15.37 21.85
CA ALA A 259 2.83 -14.57 20.65
C ALA A 259 4.33 -14.33 20.34
N TYR A 260 5.17 -14.15 21.35
CA TYR A 260 6.62 -14.07 21.16
C TYR A 260 7.23 -15.40 20.68
N VAL A 261 6.72 -16.54 21.16
CA VAL A 261 7.14 -17.86 20.66
C VAL A 261 6.78 -17.98 19.18
N SER A 262 5.55 -17.66 18.81
CA SER A 262 5.10 -17.67 17.40
C SER A 262 5.93 -16.74 16.53
N ALA A 263 6.24 -15.53 17.01
CA ALA A 263 7.11 -14.59 16.30
C ALA A 263 8.50 -15.18 16.03
N ALA A 264 9.10 -15.83 17.03
CA ALA A 264 10.41 -16.46 16.90
C ALA A 264 10.41 -17.66 15.93
N GLU A 265 9.33 -18.46 15.94
CA GLU A 265 9.15 -19.58 15.01
C GLU A 265 9.03 -19.09 13.56
N TYR A 266 8.16 -18.12 13.29
CA TYR A 266 8.02 -17.55 11.93
C TYR A 266 9.28 -16.81 11.47
N ALA A 267 10.00 -16.11 12.35
CA ALA A 267 11.30 -15.52 12.02
C ALA A 267 12.32 -16.59 11.58
N ARG A 268 12.34 -17.72 12.27
CA ARG A 268 13.21 -18.86 11.90
C ARG A 268 12.81 -19.48 10.56
N LEU A 269 11.50 -19.60 10.29
CA LEU A 269 11.00 -20.07 9.00
C LEU A 269 11.41 -19.10 7.87
N ALA A 270 11.29 -17.78 8.09
CA ALA A 270 11.71 -16.76 7.13
C ALA A 270 13.21 -16.87 6.80
N ILE A 271 14.07 -16.98 7.81
CA ILE A 271 15.53 -17.13 7.64
C ILE A 271 15.83 -18.40 6.84
N ASN A 272 15.25 -19.53 7.22
CA ASN A 272 15.52 -20.82 6.58
C ASN A 272 15.02 -20.85 5.12
N ALA A 273 13.85 -20.29 4.85
CA ALA A 273 13.25 -20.28 3.52
C ALA A 273 13.91 -19.27 2.57
N SER A 274 14.51 -18.22 3.09
CA SER A 274 15.11 -17.15 2.28
C SER A 274 16.42 -17.58 1.61
N GLY A 275 17.17 -18.47 2.23
CA GLY A 275 18.56 -18.76 1.86
C GLY A 275 19.51 -17.57 2.01
N CYS A 276 19.05 -16.48 2.64
CA CYS A 276 19.85 -15.28 2.86
C CYS A 276 20.86 -15.46 3.98
N THR A 277 21.95 -14.71 3.91
CA THR A 277 22.99 -14.66 4.91
C THR A 277 23.32 -13.23 5.28
N PRO A 278 23.58 -12.91 6.57
CA PRO A 278 24.01 -11.58 6.96
C PRO A 278 25.29 -11.15 6.21
N LEU A 279 25.43 -9.86 5.96
CA LEU A 279 26.66 -9.28 5.41
C LEU A 279 27.82 -9.46 6.39
N THR A 280 29.00 -9.75 5.86
CA THR A 280 30.24 -9.59 6.61
C THR A 280 30.57 -8.10 6.76
N GLN A 281 31.49 -7.76 7.68
CA GLN A 281 31.94 -6.37 7.82
C GLN A 281 32.49 -5.81 6.51
N GLU A 282 33.31 -6.58 5.80
CA GLU A 282 33.87 -6.18 4.51
C GLU A 282 32.80 -5.91 3.46
N GLN A 283 31.77 -6.78 3.39
CA GLN A 283 30.62 -6.58 2.51
C GLN A 283 29.78 -5.38 2.91
N TRP A 284 29.59 -5.14 4.21
CA TRP A 284 28.85 -3.98 4.70
C TRP A 284 29.53 -2.66 4.30
N GLU A 285 30.86 -2.60 4.41
CA GLU A 285 31.69 -1.43 4.14
C GLU A 285 31.96 -1.21 2.64
N ASP A 286 31.63 -2.16 1.74
CA ASP A 286 31.81 -2.01 0.30
C ASP A 286 30.86 -0.93 -0.26
N PRO A 287 31.37 0.21 -0.77
CA PRO A 287 30.53 1.30 -1.25
C PRO A 287 29.78 0.97 -2.55
N SER A 288 30.20 -0.06 -3.27
CA SER A 288 29.67 -0.42 -4.59
C SER A 288 28.64 -1.57 -4.54
N ASN A 289 28.91 -2.59 -3.71
CA ASN A 289 28.11 -3.82 -3.67
C ASN A 289 27.65 -4.18 -2.26
N GLY A 290 27.82 -3.28 -1.30
CA GLY A 290 27.50 -3.52 0.09
C GLY A 290 26.05 -3.29 0.45
N PHE A 291 25.82 -2.69 1.62
CA PHE A 291 24.50 -2.49 2.22
C PHE A 291 23.50 -1.81 1.27
N ASN A 292 23.93 -0.83 0.49
CA ASN A 292 23.04 -0.08 -0.41
C ASN A 292 22.69 -0.81 -1.71
N SER A 293 23.15 -2.05 -1.90
CA SER A 293 22.93 -2.81 -3.12
C SER A 293 22.14 -4.08 -2.84
N ALA A 294 20.83 -3.93 -2.56
CA ALA A 294 19.95 -5.04 -2.22
C ALA A 294 19.98 -6.19 -3.25
N MET A 295 20.11 -5.87 -4.53
CA MET A 295 20.10 -6.87 -5.61
C MET A 295 21.42 -7.63 -5.76
N SER A 296 22.55 -7.03 -5.41
CA SER A 296 23.88 -7.61 -5.61
C SER A 296 24.36 -8.47 -4.43
N ASN A 297 23.76 -8.37 -3.27
CA ASN A 297 24.13 -9.16 -2.09
C ASN A 297 23.02 -10.11 -1.63
N ASN A 298 23.38 -11.13 -0.86
CA ASN A 298 22.44 -12.16 -0.39
C ASN A 298 21.93 -11.91 1.03
N ALA A 299 21.91 -10.67 1.51
CA ALA A 299 21.39 -10.35 2.84
C ALA A 299 19.92 -9.93 2.85
N TRP A 300 19.37 -9.55 1.70
CA TRP A 300 18.01 -9.06 1.57
C TRP A 300 17.04 -10.15 1.17
N ILE A 301 15.96 -10.33 1.95
CA ILE A 301 14.86 -11.24 1.65
C ILE A 301 13.95 -10.64 0.58
N TRP A 302 13.72 -9.33 0.66
CA TRP A 302 12.89 -8.55 -0.24
C TRP A 302 13.42 -7.12 -0.29
N GLY A 303 13.36 -6.45 -1.47
CA GLY A 303 13.90 -5.11 -1.64
C GLY A 303 13.43 -4.38 -2.89
#